data_06853113cd6b6128fbfc3266d11b7055
#
_entry.id   06853113cd6b6128fbfc3266d11b7055
#
_cell.length_a   1.000
_cell.length_b   1.000
_cell.length_c   1.000
_cell.angle_alpha   90.00
_cell.angle_beta   90.00
_cell.angle_gamma   90.00
#
_symmetry.space_group_name_H-M   'P 1'
#
loop_
_entity.id
_entity.type
_entity.pdbx_description
1 polymer ?
#
loop_
_entity_poly.entity_id
_entity_poly.type
_entity_poly.pdbx_seq_one_letter_code
_entity_poly.pdbx_strand_id
1 'polypeptide(L)'
;MNPLLVFPDPPPPELSQCLDLDGWVWKSVSSAEAAMAEEPDGGWAGAIVVADADPEGAFALCRRLRKVEMPLSPLLLLVGGGQLIDLELRDDLFDDFCLTPFRPAELQARLEHLCFRTGREVRPELVEYGPLALNLETYQAAIDGTPLDLTYMEYELLKFLASHPGKVFTRETLLSRVWGYDC
;
A
#
# COMPACT_ATOMS: atom_id res chain seq x y z
N MET A 1 -3.40 3.72 -9.34
CA MET A 1 -2.92 3.19 -8.06
C MET A 1 -4.09 2.65 -7.29
N ASN A 2 -3.95 1.46 -6.74
CA ASN A 2 -5.04 0.85 -5.98
C ASN A 2 -5.08 1.43 -4.56
N PRO A 3 -6.26 1.80 -4.05
CA PRO A 3 -6.38 2.35 -2.71
C PRO A 3 -6.25 1.27 -1.63
N LEU A 4 -5.85 1.69 -0.43
CA LEU A 4 -6.03 0.91 0.79
C LEU A 4 -7.51 0.90 1.17
N LEU A 5 -8.01 -0.27 1.55
CA LEU A 5 -9.31 -0.39 2.19
C LEU A 5 -9.20 0.05 3.65
N VAL A 6 -10.09 0.89 4.12
CA VAL A 6 -10.18 1.33 5.51
C VAL A 6 -11.56 1.01 6.07
N PHE A 7 -11.63 0.38 7.22
CA PHE A 7 -12.88 0.10 7.93
C PHE A 7 -12.81 0.66 9.36
N PRO A 8 -13.86 1.25 9.90
CA PRO A 8 -15.20 1.44 9.32
C PRO A 8 -15.32 2.69 8.43
N ASP A 9 -16.53 2.91 7.91
CA ASP A 9 -16.93 4.15 7.24
C ASP A 9 -17.98 4.90 8.08
N PRO A 10 -17.72 6.15 8.56
CA PRO A 10 -16.45 6.87 8.44
C PRO A 10 -15.35 6.30 9.34
N PRO A 11 -14.09 6.39 8.95
CA PRO A 11 -12.98 5.98 9.81
C PRO A 11 -12.76 6.98 10.96
N PRO A 12 -12.04 6.58 12.02
CA PRO A 12 -11.62 7.53 13.03
C PRO A 12 -10.88 8.72 12.41
N PRO A 13 -11.22 9.98 12.82
CA PRO A 13 -10.62 11.18 12.22
C PRO A 13 -9.09 11.21 12.28
N GLU A 14 -8.52 10.70 13.35
CA GLU A 14 -7.05 10.64 13.54
C GLU A 14 -6.40 9.71 12.50
N LEU A 15 -7.08 8.62 12.13
CA LEU A 15 -6.60 7.69 11.12
C LEU A 15 -6.64 8.31 9.72
N SER A 16 -7.77 8.89 9.34
CA SER A 16 -7.90 9.55 8.03
C SER A 16 -6.90 10.68 7.86
N GLN A 17 -6.72 11.51 8.89
CA GLN A 17 -5.75 12.59 8.88
C GLN A 17 -4.31 12.07 8.73
N CYS A 18 -3.95 11.02 9.45
CA CYS A 18 -2.63 10.40 9.35
C CYS A 18 -2.36 9.86 7.94
N LEU A 19 -3.32 9.13 7.37
CA LEU A 19 -3.20 8.58 6.03
C LEU A 19 -3.09 9.66 4.95
N ASP A 20 -3.86 10.74 5.07
CA ASP A 20 -3.81 11.86 4.13
C ASP A 20 -2.46 12.60 4.20
N LEU A 21 -1.95 12.85 5.41
CA LEU A 21 -0.65 13.51 5.61
C LEU A 21 0.52 12.68 5.08
N ASP A 22 0.42 11.36 5.19
CA ASP A 22 1.45 10.44 4.71
C ASP A 22 1.32 10.12 3.21
N GLY A 23 0.32 10.69 2.54
CA GLY A 23 0.12 10.57 1.10
C GLY A 23 -0.47 9.23 0.64
N TRP A 24 -1.12 8.49 1.55
CA TRP A 24 -1.79 7.26 1.20
C TRP A 24 -3.06 7.51 0.38
N VAL A 25 -3.28 6.69 -0.64
CA VAL A 25 -4.58 6.61 -1.31
C VAL A 25 -5.41 5.57 -0.60
N TRP A 26 -6.59 5.94 -0.11
CA TRP A 26 -7.45 5.06 0.66
C TRP A 26 -8.93 5.31 0.39
N LYS A 27 -9.75 4.32 0.70
CA LYS A 27 -11.21 4.38 0.63
C LYS A 27 -11.81 3.62 1.79
N SER A 28 -12.76 4.24 2.51
CA SER A 28 -13.45 3.60 3.62
C SER A 28 -14.66 2.79 3.15
N VAL A 29 -14.95 1.72 3.87
CA VAL A 29 -16.08 0.83 3.66
C VAL A 29 -16.79 0.56 4.97
N SER A 30 -18.12 0.41 4.89
CA SER A 30 -18.96 0.21 6.08
C SER A 30 -19.21 -1.25 6.43
N SER A 31 -18.95 -2.18 5.50
CA SER A 31 -19.20 -3.61 5.68
C SER A 31 -18.35 -4.46 4.75
N ALA A 32 -18.38 -5.77 4.98
CA ALA A 32 -17.74 -6.74 4.09
C ALA A 32 -18.39 -6.77 2.69
N GLU A 33 -19.68 -6.57 2.61
CA GLU A 33 -20.43 -6.49 1.35
C GLU A 33 -20.03 -5.24 0.56
N ALA A 34 -19.91 -4.09 1.23
CA ALA A 34 -19.43 -2.85 0.63
C ALA A 34 -18.00 -3.01 0.12
N ALA A 35 -17.13 -3.67 0.86
CA ALA A 35 -15.75 -3.93 0.45
C ALA A 35 -15.66 -4.72 -0.86
N MET A 36 -16.55 -5.69 -1.06
CA MET A 36 -16.60 -6.47 -2.30
C MET A 36 -17.23 -5.69 -3.46
N ALA A 37 -18.31 -4.95 -3.18
CA ALA A 37 -19.02 -4.16 -4.19
C ALA A 37 -18.22 -2.98 -4.72
N GLU A 38 -17.35 -2.41 -3.89
CA GLU A 38 -16.57 -1.23 -4.16
C GLU A 38 -15.10 -1.53 -4.49
N GLU A 39 -14.77 -2.82 -4.66
CA GLU A 39 -13.41 -3.24 -5.02
C GLU A 39 -12.99 -2.63 -6.36
N PRO A 40 -11.84 -1.96 -6.42
CA PRO A 40 -11.30 -1.43 -7.67
C PRO A 40 -10.95 -2.53 -8.67
N ASP A 41 -10.92 -2.23 -9.95
CA ASP A 41 -10.56 -3.19 -11.03
C ASP A 41 -9.22 -3.90 -10.78
N GLY A 42 -8.26 -3.22 -10.16
CA GLY A 42 -6.96 -3.80 -9.80
C GLY A 42 -6.92 -4.44 -8.40
N GLY A 43 -8.04 -4.52 -7.70
CA GLY A 43 -8.15 -4.96 -6.31
C GLY A 43 -7.69 -3.89 -5.30
N TRP A 44 -7.83 -4.19 -4.03
CA TRP A 44 -7.34 -3.34 -2.94
C TRP A 44 -5.82 -3.47 -2.79
N ALA A 45 -5.13 -2.38 -2.46
CA ALA A 45 -3.68 -2.40 -2.22
C ALA A 45 -3.30 -3.06 -0.88
N GLY A 46 -4.23 -3.11 0.04
CA GLY A 46 -4.12 -3.65 1.38
C GLY A 46 -5.33 -3.20 2.19
N ALA A 47 -5.36 -3.47 3.48
CA ALA A 47 -6.44 -3.06 4.35
C ALA A 47 -5.96 -2.59 5.72
N ILE A 48 -6.64 -1.58 6.27
CA ILE A 48 -6.56 -1.17 7.66
C ILE A 48 -7.94 -1.36 8.28
N VAL A 49 -8.04 -2.24 9.24
CA VAL A 49 -9.31 -2.60 9.88
C VAL A 49 -9.27 -2.19 11.35
N VAL A 50 -10.15 -1.26 11.74
CA VAL A 50 -10.24 -0.76 13.11
C VAL A 50 -11.30 -1.57 13.86
N ALA A 51 -10.87 -2.25 14.92
CA ALA A 51 -11.72 -3.15 15.70
C ALA A 51 -12.26 -2.55 17.02
N ASP A 52 -11.88 -1.32 17.35
CA ASP A 52 -12.22 -0.71 18.64
C ASP A 52 -13.71 -0.60 18.90
N ALA A 53 -14.44 -0.01 17.97
CA ALA A 53 -15.87 0.29 18.15
C ALA A 53 -16.79 -0.87 17.74
N ASP A 54 -16.36 -1.67 16.77
CA ASP A 54 -17.12 -2.81 16.23
C ASP A 54 -16.17 -3.99 15.95
N PRO A 55 -15.79 -4.76 17.00
CA PRO A 55 -14.92 -5.92 16.83
C PRO A 55 -15.53 -7.00 15.94
N GLU A 56 -16.84 -7.25 16.04
CA GLU A 56 -17.52 -8.28 15.26
C GLU A 56 -17.51 -7.96 13.76
N GLY A 57 -17.84 -6.72 13.39
CA GLY A 57 -17.80 -6.26 12.02
C GLY A 57 -16.39 -6.26 11.46
N ALA A 58 -15.40 -5.83 12.26
CA ALA A 58 -13.99 -5.83 11.89
C ALA A 58 -13.49 -7.26 11.58
N PHE A 59 -13.73 -8.22 12.47
CA PHE A 59 -13.29 -9.61 12.27
C PHE A 59 -14.08 -10.31 11.16
N ALA A 60 -15.35 -9.98 10.98
CA ALA A 60 -16.13 -10.48 9.84
C ALA A 60 -15.55 -10.02 8.51
N LEU A 61 -15.14 -8.75 8.44
CA LEU A 61 -14.44 -8.20 7.26
C LEU A 61 -13.09 -8.90 7.04
N CYS A 62 -12.27 -9.05 8.07
CA CYS A 62 -10.98 -9.75 7.97
C CYS A 62 -11.16 -11.17 7.41
N ARG A 63 -12.11 -11.93 7.94
CA ARG A 63 -12.44 -13.26 7.44
C ARG A 63 -12.85 -13.24 5.97
N ARG A 64 -13.65 -12.26 5.57
CA ARG A 64 -14.10 -12.14 4.17
C ARG A 64 -12.96 -11.82 3.23
N LEU A 65 -12.07 -10.90 3.61
CA LEU A 65 -10.90 -10.50 2.80
C LEU A 65 -9.86 -11.62 2.67
N ARG A 66 -9.81 -12.55 3.62
CA ARG A 66 -8.85 -13.66 3.63
C ARG A 66 -9.36 -14.97 3.03
N LYS A 67 -10.70 -15.16 2.98
CA LYS A 67 -11.34 -16.38 2.47
C LYS A 67 -11.61 -16.38 0.97
N VAL A 68 -11.04 -15.47 0.23
CA VAL A 68 -11.13 -15.40 -1.23
C VAL A 68 -9.95 -16.15 -1.88
N GLU A 69 -10.08 -16.46 -3.16
CA GLU A 69 -9.06 -17.15 -3.94
C GLU A 69 -7.70 -16.44 -3.89
N MET A 70 -7.72 -15.10 -3.85
CA MET A 70 -6.54 -14.26 -3.65
C MET A 70 -6.69 -13.46 -2.34
N PRO A 71 -6.22 -14.00 -1.20
CA PRO A 71 -6.35 -13.32 0.08
C PRO A 71 -5.70 -11.95 0.08
N LEU A 72 -6.42 -10.93 0.59
CA LEU A 72 -5.89 -9.57 0.64
C LEU A 72 -4.76 -9.47 1.67
N SER A 73 -3.62 -9.00 1.21
CA SER A 73 -2.44 -8.71 2.01
C SER A 73 -1.73 -7.47 1.44
N PRO A 74 -1.21 -6.53 2.25
CA PRO A 74 -1.18 -6.58 3.72
C PRO A 74 -2.53 -6.19 4.36
N LEU A 75 -2.79 -6.75 5.53
CA LEU A 75 -3.91 -6.39 6.37
C LEU A 75 -3.40 -6.03 7.78
N LEU A 76 -3.58 -4.77 8.16
CA LEU A 76 -3.24 -4.23 9.47
C LEU A 76 -4.51 -4.08 10.31
N LEU A 77 -4.50 -4.67 11.51
CA LEU A 77 -5.58 -4.57 12.47
C LEU A 77 -5.27 -3.52 13.53
N LEU A 78 -6.17 -2.57 13.77
CA LEU A 78 -6.08 -1.63 14.89
C LEU A 78 -7.02 -2.09 16.00
N VAL A 79 -6.46 -2.30 17.19
CA VAL A 79 -7.18 -2.82 18.37
C VAL A 79 -6.93 -1.96 19.58
N GLY A 80 -7.93 -1.83 20.46
CA GLY A 80 -7.76 -1.21 21.76
C GLY A 80 -6.97 -2.09 22.74
N GLY A 81 -6.26 -1.47 23.67
CA GLY A 81 -5.45 -2.20 24.64
C GLY A 81 -6.23 -3.23 25.46
N GLY A 82 -7.51 -2.97 25.77
CA GLY A 82 -8.40 -3.91 26.45
C GLY A 82 -8.79 -5.14 25.64
N GLN A 83 -8.64 -5.08 24.31
CA GLN A 83 -8.99 -6.19 23.40
C GLN A 83 -7.82 -7.17 23.20
N LEU A 84 -6.61 -6.82 23.63
CA LEU A 84 -5.42 -7.67 23.46
C LEU A 84 -5.53 -9.02 24.15
N ILE A 85 -6.21 -9.08 25.30
CA ILE A 85 -6.36 -10.32 26.09
C ILE A 85 -7.15 -11.36 25.31
N ASP A 86 -8.14 -10.90 24.54
CA ASP A 86 -9.02 -11.74 23.74
C ASP A 86 -8.57 -11.88 22.28
N LEU A 87 -7.47 -11.20 21.91
CA LEU A 87 -6.94 -11.24 20.57
C LEU A 87 -6.16 -12.53 20.34
N GLU A 88 -6.70 -13.40 19.52
CA GLU A 88 -5.95 -14.52 18.99
C GLU A 88 -5.01 -14.03 17.89
N LEU A 89 -3.70 -14.23 18.11
CA LEU A 89 -2.70 -13.93 17.07
C LEU A 89 -2.79 -14.95 15.95
N ARG A 90 -3.55 -14.60 14.92
CA ARG A 90 -3.86 -15.48 13.80
C ARG A 90 -3.36 -14.89 12.48
N ASP A 91 -2.37 -15.52 11.89
CA ASP A 91 -1.79 -15.14 10.59
C ASP A 91 -2.80 -15.25 9.44
N ASP A 92 -3.86 -16.04 9.61
CA ASP A 92 -4.93 -16.20 8.64
C ASP A 92 -5.92 -15.04 8.60
N LEU A 93 -5.94 -14.16 9.62
CA LEU A 93 -6.87 -13.02 9.69
C LEU A 93 -6.20 -11.66 9.43
N PHE A 94 -4.98 -11.47 9.88
CA PHE A 94 -4.23 -10.22 9.71
C PHE A 94 -2.72 -10.47 9.69
N ASP A 95 -1.97 -9.54 9.11
CA ASP A 95 -0.52 -9.65 9.00
C ASP A 95 0.21 -9.00 10.17
N ASP A 96 -0.36 -7.95 10.76
CA ASP A 96 0.15 -7.26 11.93
C ASP A 96 -0.98 -6.50 12.62
N PHE A 97 -0.73 -6.02 13.83
CA PHE A 97 -1.66 -5.18 14.58
C PHE A 97 -0.97 -3.94 15.15
N CYS A 98 -1.77 -2.91 15.44
CA CYS A 98 -1.35 -1.70 16.11
C CYS A 98 -2.37 -1.34 17.19
N LEU A 99 -1.89 -0.87 18.34
CA LEU A 99 -2.77 -0.44 19.43
C LEU A 99 -3.39 0.92 19.15
N THR A 100 -4.63 1.09 19.58
CA THR A 100 -5.29 2.39 19.63
C THR A 100 -5.34 2.91 21.08
N PRO A 101 -5.14 4.20 21.33
CA PRO A 101 -4.73 5.22 20.38
C PRO A 101 -3.34 4.96 19.81
N PHE A 102 -3.21 5.02 18.48
CA PHE A 102 -1.95 4.76 17.80
C PHE A 102 -1.04 6.00 17.78
N ARG A 103 0.25 5.78 17.61
CA ARG A 103 1.22 6.84 17.30
C ARG A 103 1.37 6.93 15.78
N PRO A 104 1.22 8.13 15.16
CA PRO A 104 1.32 8.27 13.71
C PRO A 104 2.59 7.67 13.10
N ALA A 105 3.74 7.92 13.70
CA ALA A 105 5.02 7.37 13.24
C ALA A 105 5.08 5.83 13.32
N GLU A 106 4.46 5.22 14.33
CA GLU A 106 4.39 3.76 14.45
C GLU A 106 3.47 3.16 13.40
N LEU A 107 2.29 3.75 13.20
CA LEU A 107 1.34 3.30 12.18
C LEU A 107 1.98 3.35 10.79
N GLN A 108 2.63 4.45 10.44
CA GLN A 108 3.34 4.61 9.19
C GLN A 108 4.43 3.56 9.01
N ALA A 109 5.29 3.38 10.01
CA ALA A 109 6.38 2.40 9.95
C ALA A 109 5.86 0.96 9.76
N ARG A 110 4.76 0.59 10.43
CA ARG A 110 4.13 -0.73 10.27
C ARG A 110 3.55 -0.93 8.88
N LEU A 111 2.84 0.07 8.36
CA LEU A 111 2.27 0.03 6.99
C LEU A 111 3.38 -0.10 5.94
N GLU A 112 4.41 0.73 6.01
CA GLU A 112 5.55 0.67 5.08
C GLU A 112 6.25 -0.69 5.13
N HIS A 113 6.49 -1.22 6.33
CA HIS A 113 7.11 -2.53 6.52
C HIS A 113 6.26 -3.67 5.95
N LEU A 114 4.95 -3.66 6.20
CA LEU A 114 4.02 -4.66 5.67
C LEU A 114 3.96 -4.64 4.15
N CYS A 115 3.89 -3.45 3.56
CA CYS A 115 3.85 -3.31 2.12
C CYS A 115 5.17 -3.73 1.47
N PHE A 116 6.31 -3.42 2.08
CA PHE A 116 7.61 -3.90 1.63
C PHE A 116 7.67 -5.45 1.64
N ARG A 117 7.20 -6.09 2.70
CA ARG A 117 7.15 -7.56 2.81
C ARG A 117 6.26 -8.22 1.75
N THR A 118 5.18 -7.57 1.35
CA THR A 118 4.25 -8.10 0.34
C THR A 118 4.64 -7.74 -1.10
N GLY A 119 5.77 -7.04 -1.29
CA GLY A 119 6.23 -6.58 -2.60
C GLY A 119 5.33 -5.53 -3.23
N ARG A 120 4.45 -4.90 -2.45
CA ARG A 120 3.60 -3.80 -2.90
C ARG A 120 4.30 -2.48 -2.65
N GLU A 121 4.52 -1.72 -3.70
CA GLU A 121 5.04 -0.35 -3.60
C GLU A 121 4.00 0.54 -2.92
N VAL A 122 4.37 1.06 -1.78
CA VAL A 122 3.48 1.83 -0.89
C VAL A 122 3.49 3.30 -1.22
N ARG A 123 4.54 3.77 -1.84
CA ARG A 123 4.68 5.14 -2.34
C ARG A 123 4.78 5.11 -3.86
N PRO A 124 3.67 5.30 -4.59
CA PRO A 124 3.68 5.31 -6.04
C PRO A 124 4.46 6.50 -6.60
N GLU A 125 4.78 7.45 -5.74
CA GLU A 125 5.41 8.70 -6.10
C GLU A 125 6.94 8.63 -6.11
N LEU A 126 7.54 7.64 -5.45
CA LEU A 126 8.98 7.47 -5.38
C LEU A 126 9.41 6.05 -5.70
N VAL A 127 10.28 5.90 -6.68
CA VAL A 127 11.06 4.67 -6.90
C VAL A 127 12.47 4.93 -6.41
N GLU A 128 12.92 4.14 -5.44
CA GLU A 128 14.26 4.26 -4.85
C GLU A 128 15.08 2.99 -5.12
N TYR A 129 16.31 3.19 -5.58
CA TYR A 129 17.29 2.11 -5.75
C TYR A 129 18.70 2.62 -5.41
N GLY A 130 19.22 2.20 -4.26
CA GLY A 130 20.47 2.73 -3.72
C GLY A 130 20.38 4.24 -3.52
N PRO A 131 21.32 5.03 -4.08
CA PRO A 131 21.29 6.49 -3.97
C PRO A 131 20.30 7.16 -4.95
N LEU A 132 19.71 6.39 -5.87
CA LEU A 132 18.78 6.90 -6.89
C LEU A 132 17.38 7.02 -6.32
N ALA A 133 16.75 8.18 -6.51
CA ALA A 133 15.34 8.44 -6.22
C ALA A 133 14.64 9.02 -7.45
N LEU A 134 13.49 8.45 -7.81
CA LEU A 134 12.65 8.90 -8.92
C LEU A 134 11.29 9.33 -8.38
N ASN A 135 10.88 10.57 -8.66
CA ASN A 135 9.55 11.05 -8.32
C ASN A 135 8.61 10.81 -9.52
N LEU A 136 7.62 9.95 -9.34
CA LEU A 136 6.70 9.55 -10.40
C LEU A 136 5.64 10.60 -10.73
N GLU A 137 5.38 11.54 -9.82
CA GLU A 137 4.43 12.64 -10.05
C GLU A 137 5.07 13.81 -10.81
N THR A 138 6.29 14.18 -10.42
CA THR A 138 6.98 15.34 -11.00
C THR A 138 7.92 14.98 -12.14
N TYR A 139 8.12 13.69 -12.44
CA TYR A 139 9.07 13.19 -13.44
C TYR A 139 10.52 13.63 -13.16
N GLN A 140 10.86 13.78 -11.89
CA GLN A 140 12.21 14.17 -11.45
C GLN A 140 12.99 12.95 -10.97
N ALA A 141 14.30 12.98 -11.21
CA ALA A 141 15.24 12.00 -10.69
C ALA A 141 16.37 12.70 -9.95
N ALA A 142 16.91 12.06 -8.92
CA ALA A 142 18.03 12.54 -8.15
C ALA A 142 18.94 11.38 -7.71
N ILE A 143 20.25 11.66 -7.57
CA ILE A 143 21.22 10.77 -6.95
C ILE A 143 21.76 11.47 -5.70
N ASP A 144 21.63 10.83 -4.54
CA ASP A 144 22.02 11.41 -3.24
C ASP A 144 21.47 12.84 -3.04
N GLY A 145 20.20 13.05 -3.45
CA GLY A 145 19.55 14.36 -3.36
C GLY A 145 19.97 15.37 -4.43
N THR A 146 20.93 15.04 -5.32
CA THR A 146 21.34 15.90 -6.44
C THR A 146 20.47 15.63 -7.67
N PRO A 147 19.69 16.62 -8.15
CA PRO A 147 18.82 16.44 -9.31
C PRO A 147 19.58 16.04 -10.57
N LEU A 148 19.00 15.14 -11.35
CA LEU A 148 19.45 14.77 -12.68
C LEU A 148 18.64 15.53 -13.73
N ASP A 149 19.33 16.03 -14.74
CA ASP A 149 18.69 16.65 -15.90
C ASP A 149 18.46 15.59 -16.98
N LEU A 150 17.25 15.03 -17.00
CA LEU A 150 16.83 13.98 -17.90
C LEU A 150 15.71 14.46 -18.82
N THR A 151 15.76 14.05 -20.08
CA THR A 151 14.59 14.12 -20.96
C THR A 151 13.50 13.17 -20.47
N TYR A 152 12.27 13.38 -20.89
CA TYR A 152 11.16 12.48 -20.56
C TYR A 152 11.46 11.02 -20.96
N MET A 153 12.04 10.81 -22.12
CA MET A 153 12.41 9.47 -22.63
C MET A 153 13.47 8.78 -21.77
N GLU A 154 14.49 9.53 -21.34
CA GLU A 154 15.53 9.05 -20.43
C GLU A 154 14.98 8.75 -19.04
N TYR A 155 14.09 9.60 -18.53
CA TYR A 155 13.41 9.37 -17.28
C TYR A 155 12.58 8.07 -17.30
N GLU A 156 11.76 7.85 -18.34
CA GLU A 156 10.94 6.64 -18.50
C GLU A 156 11.80 5.36 -18.54
N LEU A 157 12.93 5.39 -19.24
CA LEU A 157 13.87 4.28 -19.26
C LEU A 157 14.46 4.00 -17.88
N LEU A 158 14.93 5.03 -17.20
CA LEU A 158 15.50 4.91 -15.86
C LEU A 158 14.47 4.39 -14.86
N LYS A 159 13.25 4.90 -14.89
CA LYS A 159 12.12 4.41 -14.09
C LYS A 159 11.86 2.93 -14.31
N PHE A 160 11.80 2.50 -15.56
CA PHE A 160 11.58 1.09 -15.90
C PHE A 160 12.69 0.18 -15.34
N LEU A 161 13.95 0.56 -15.53
CA LEU A 161 15.10 -0.23 -15.05
C LEU A 161 15.18 -0.25 -13.52
N ALA A 162 14.95 0.89 -12.86
CA ALA A 162 14.97 0.99 -11.40
C ALA A 162 13.83 0.22 -10.73
N SER A 163 12.69 0.08 -11.43
CA SER A 163 11.55 -0.73 -10.97
C SER A 163 11.76 -2.24 -11.13
N HIS A 164 12.80 -2.65 -11.85
CA HIS A 164 13.12 -4.06 -12.11
C HIS A 164 14.61 -4.36 -11.80
N PRO A 165 15.05 -4.16 -10.55
CA PRO A 165 16.47 -4.33 -10.21
C PRO A 165 16.93 -5.78 -10.42
N GLY A 166 18.16 -5.93 -10.89
CA GLY A 166 18.76 -7.24 -11.13
C GLY A 166 18.26 -7.99 -12.37
N LYS A 167 17.38 -7.37 -13.17
CA LYS A 167 16.90 -7.97 -14.43
C LYS A 167 17.59 -7.35 -15.64
N VAL A 168 17.82 -8.18 -16.65
CA VAL A 168 18.38 -7.78 -17.95
C VAL A 168 17.29 -7.81 -18.99
N PHE A 169 17.22 -6.78 -19.80
CA PHE A 169 16.23 -6.63 -20.88
C PHE A 169 16.92 -6.46 -22.23
N THR A 170 16.32 -7.01 -23.27
CA THR A 170 16.77 -6.77 -24.63
C THR A 170 16.37 -5.38 -25.10
N ARG A 171 17.03 -4.88 -26.13
CA ARG A 171 16.68 -3.58 -26.73
C ARG A 171 15.24 -3.56 -27.21
N GLU A 172 14.78 -4.64 -27.86
CA GLU A 172 13.41 -4.80 -28.35
C GLU A 172 12.40 -4.72 -27.19
N THR A 173 12.69 -5.40 -26.09
CA THR A 173 11.84 -5.35 -24.89
C THR A 173 11.76 -3.93 -24.32
N LEU A 174 12.87 -3.22 -24.24
CA LEU A 174 12.89 -1.84 -23.75
C LEU A 174 12.09 -0.90 -24.67
N LEU A 175 12.26 -1.02 -25.98
CA LEU A 175 11.52 -0.21 -26.95
C LEU A 175 10.02 -0.43 -26.83
N SER A 176 9.59 -1.69 -26.70
CA SER A 176 8.17 -2.05 -26.56
C SER A 176 7.59 -1.63 -25.22
N ARG A 177 8.27 -1.96 -24.11
CA ARG A 177 7.75 -1.79 -22.76
C ARG A 177 7.85 -0.36 -22.22
N VAL A 178 8.90 0.38 -22.59
CA VAL A 178 9.13 1.74 -22.10
C VAL A 178 8.42 2.76 -22.95
N TRP A 179 8.48 2.60 -24.29
CA TRP A 179 7.99 3.61 -25.24
C TRP A 179 6.88 3.12 -26.18
N GLY A 180 6.47 1.86 -26.06
CA GLY A 180 5.35 1.32 -26.84
C GLY A 180 5.63 1.17 -28.35
N TYR A 181 6.89 1.10 -28.76
CA TYR A 181 7.25 0.80 -30.15
C TYR A 181 7.12 -0.69 -30.41
N ASP A 182 6.21 -1.05 -31.30
CA ASP A 182 6.12 -2.38 -31.86
C ASP A 182 7.24 -2.57 -32.90
N CYS A 183 8.07 -3.61 -32.71
CA CYS A 183 9.10 -4.02 -33.67
C CYS A 183 8.60 -5.13 -34.57
#